data_0467854866e131392c32e6e894eaaba8
#
_entry.id   0467854866e131392c32e6e894eaaba8
#
_cell.length_a   1.000
_cell.length_b   1.000
_cell.length_c   1.000
_cell.angle_alpha   90.00
_cell.angle_beta   90.00
_cell.angle_gamma   90.00
#
_symmetry.space_group_name_H-M   'P 1'
#
loop_
_entity.id
_entity.type
_entity.pdbx_description
1 polymer ?
#
loop_
_entity_poly.entity_id
_entity_poly.type
_entity_poly.pdbx_seq_one_letter_code
_entity_poly.pdbx_strand_id
1 'polypeptide(L)' 'MEMSEVKAQIKDYVRDHYKYYGWYPYDVQVGDVLYSYEEYMDILSMTL' A
#
# COMPACT_ATOMS: atom_id res chain seq x y z
N MET A 1 10.75 4.91 9.28
CA MET A 1 10.13 3.59 9.13
C MET A 1 10.80 2.87 7.97
N GLU A 2 11.14 1.61 8.15
CA GLU A 2 11.79 0.84 7.09
C GLU A 2 10.82 0.58 5.93
N MET A 3 11.36 0.55 4.72
CA MET A 3 10.55 0.37 3.53
C MET A 3 9.86 -1.02 3.49
N SER A 4 10.51 -2.05 4.03
CA SER A 4 9.89 -3.38 4.13
C SER A 4 8.64 -3.34 5.01
N GLU A 5 8.66 -2.55 6.07
CA GLU A 5 7.52 -2.39 6.96
C GLU A 5 6.41 -1.58 6.28
N VAL A 6 6.80 -0.53 5.55
CA VAL A 6 5.86 0.27 4.76
C VAL A 6 5.17 -0.61 3.72
N LYS A 7 5.93 -1.44 3.02
CA LYS A 7 5.38 -2.38 2.04
C LYS A 7 4.38 -3.34 2.68
N ALA A 8 4.72 -3.88 3.85
CA ALA A 8 3.83 -4.81 4.55
C ALA A 8 2.51 -4.15 4.92
N GLN A 9 2.55 -2.91 5.42
CA GLN A 9 1.35 -2.18 5.79
C GLN A 9 0.49 -1.86 4.56
N ILE A 10 1.13 -1.43 3.46
CA ILE A 10 0.42 -1.15 2.22
C ILE A 10 -0.25 -2.43 1.71
N LYS A 11 0.49 -3.53 1.68
CA LYS A 11 -0.01 -4.82 1.21
C LYS A 11 -1.25 -5.26 1.99
N ASP A 12 -1.20 -5.16 3.31
CA ASP A 12 -2.32 -5.55 4.16
C ASP A 12 -3.55 -4.68 3.90
N TYR A 13 -3.35 -3.36 3.82
CA TYR A 13 -4.44 -2.44 3.58
C TYR A 13 -5.08 -2.66 2.21
N VAL A 14 -4.26 -2.78 1.17
CA VAL A 14 -4.73 -2.96 -0.21
C VAL A 14 -5.48 -4.28 -0.34
N ARG A 15 -4.96 -5.36 0.27
CA ARG A 15 -5.62 -6.66 0.24
C ARG A 15 -7.00 -6.59 0.89
N ASP A 16 -7.09 -5.99 2.07
CA ASP A 16 -8.36 -5.89 2.79
C ASP A 16 -9.35 -5.00 2.05
N HIS A 17 -8.86 -3.90 1.49
CA HIS A 17 -9.68 -2.98 0.71
C HIS A 17 -10.26 -3.68 -0.52
N TYR A 18 -9.43 -4.42 -1.25
CA TYR A 18 -9.87 -5.16 -2.42
C TYR A 18 -10.88 -6.23 -2.05
N LYS A 19 -10.65 -6.92 -0.95
CA LYS A 19 -11.54 -7.97 -0.49
C LYS A 19 -12.93 -7.42 -0.12
N TYR A 20 -12.95 -6.22 0.44
CA TYR A 20 -14.19 -5.60 0.90
C TYR A 20 -14.94 -4.89 -0.24
N TYR A 21 -14.21 -4.11 -1.07
CA TYR A 21 -14.83 -3.28 -2.10
C TYR A 21 -14.76 -3.86 -3.50
N GLY A 22 -13.82 -4.73 -3.78
CA GLY A 22 -13.64 -5.32 -5.11
C GLY A 22 -12.74 -4.49 -6.02
N TRP A 23 -12.10 -3.43 -5.53
CA TRP A 23 -11.13 -2.63 -6.29
C TRP A 23 -10.01 -2.17 -5.38
N TYR A 24 -8.90 -1.74 -6.01
CA TYR A 24 -7.77 -1.21 -5.28
C TYR A 24 -8.01 0.25 -4.88
N PRO A 25 -7.50 0.68 -3.72
CA PRO A 25 -7.64 2.08 -3.30
C PRO A 25 -6.84 3.01 -4.20
N TYR A 26 -7.27 4.27 -4.27
CA TYR A 26 -6.57 5.30 -5.04
C TYR A 26 -5.29 5.75 -4.35
N ASP A 27 -5.26 5.65 -3.04
CA ASP A 27 -4.10 6.01 -2.24
C ASP A 27 -4.09 5.21 -0.95
N VAL A 28 -2.92 5.21 -0.27
CA VAL A 28 -2.76 4.54 1.01
C VAL A 28 -1.93 5.44 1.90
N GLN A 29 -2.39 5.68 3.11
CA GLN A 29 -1.65 6.44 4.10
C GLN A 29 -0.94 5.50 5.06
N VAL A 30 0.39 5.70 5.21
CA VAL A 30 1.19 4.97 6.18
C VAL A 30 1.87 6.01 7.07
N GLY A 31 1.46 6.07 8.33
CA GLY A 31 1.92 7.10 9.23
C GLY A 31 1.53 8.47 8.71
N ASP A 32 2.51 9.35 8.51
CA ASP A 32 2.29 10.71 8.03
C ASP A 32 2.41 10.84 6.51
N VAL A 33 2.69 9.75 5.80
CA VAL A 33 2.94 9.79 4.36
C VAL A 33 1.76 9.20 3.61
N LEU A 34 1.26 9.95 2.64
CA LEU A 34 0.21 9.49 1.76
C LEU A 34 0.82 9.06 0.43
N TYR A 35 0.65 7.78 0.09
CA TYR A 35 1.17 7.21 -1.14
C TYR A 35 0.05 7.15 -2.18
N SER A 36 0.31 7.70 -3.36
CA SER A 36 -0.63 7.63 -4.47
C SER A 36 -0.67 6.20 -5.02
N TYR A 37 -1.63 5.93 -5.92
CA TYR A 37 -1.76 4.61 -6.53
C TYR A 37 -0.45 4.16 -7.18
N GLU A 38 0.16 5.02 -7.99
CA GLU A 38 1.43 4.68 -8.65
C GLU A 38 2.54 4.43 -7.63
N GLU A 39 2.61 5.26 -6.61
CA GLU A 39 3.65 5.15 -5.60
C GLU A 39 3.53 3.84 -4.81
N TYR A 40 2.34 3.51 -4.34
CA TYR A 40 2.22 2.29 -3.55
C TYR A 40 2.34 1.04 -4.42
N MET A 41 1.92 1.09 -5.67
CA MET A 41 2.12 -0.05 -6.59
C MET A 41 3.60 -0.29 -6.84
N ASP A 42 4.39 0.78 -6.97
CA ASP A 42 5.84 0.66 -7.11
C ASP A 42 6.45 -0.01 -5.87
N ILE A 43 6.00 0.41 -4.69
CA ILE A 43 6.50 -0.17 -3.44
C ILE A 43 6.13 -1.65 -3.36
N LEU A 44 4.92 -2.01 -3.76
CA LEU A 44 4.49 -3.42 -3.74
C LEU A 44 5.30 -4.28 -4.71
N SER A 45 5.82 -3.70 -5.79
CA SER A 45 6.62 -4.43 -6.76
C SER A 45 8.09 -4.56 -6.36
N MET A 46 8.53 -3.84 -5.33
CA MET A 46 9.90 -3.92 -4.84
C MET A 46 10.16 -5.26 -4.16
N THR A 47 11.38 -5.77 -4.34
CA THR A 47 11.84 -6.95 -3.62
C THR A 47 12.48 -6.49 -2.31
N LEU A 48 11.71 -6.50 -1.26
CA LEU A 48 12.18 -6.04 0.05
C LEU A 48 12.13 -7.17 1.07
#